data_ff4a2d4b669bb1d118c39e2a074d13df
#
_entry.id   ff4a2d4b669bb1d118c39e2a074d13df
#
_cell.length_a   1.000
_cell.length_b   1.000
_cell.length_c   1.000
_cell.angle_alpha   90.00
_cell.angle_beta   90.00
_cell.angle_gamma   90.00
#
_symmetry.space_group_name_H-M   'P 1'
#
loop_
_entity.id
_entity.type
_entity.pdbx_description
1 polymer ?
#
loop_
_entity_poly.entity_id
_entity_poly.type
_entity_poly.pdbx_seq_one_letter_code
_entity_poly.pdbx_strand_id
1 'polypeptide(L)'
;MSPEVRENLVKVEEELKQTRADIKLVEVENLHFTVKFLGDVPDSVLDEVDGKVRKLTLKRMEVDVRGLGAFPDDGAPRVVWAGVGYEDLDMVSKSAQTVIDALRGLGENDERAYHPHITLARVRSPTNLEALQALLSAYASKDFGRTPIMMLKLKSSTLTPRGPAYRDIKEYALN
;
A
#
# COMPACT_ATOMS: atom_id res chain seq x y z
N MET A 1 -3.24 -10.64 -4.13
CA MET A 1 -2.12 -10.37 -5.06
C MET A 1 -1.87 -11.63 -5.87
N SER A 2 -1.66 -11.52 -7.19
CA SER A 2 -1.33 -12.65 -8.06
C SER A 2 0.05 -13.24 -7.69
N PRO A 3 0.29 -14.55 -7.94
CA PRO A 3 1.59 -15.16 -7.70
C PRO A 3 2.72 -14.46 -8.48
N GLU A 4 2.48 -14.11 -9.74
CA GLU A 4 3.44 -13.42 -10.61
C GLU A 4 3.90 -12.08 -10.03
N VAL A 5 2.96 -11.20 -9.66
CA VAL A 5 3.30 -9.90 -9.04
C VAL A 5 4.05 -10.10 -7.74
N ARG A 6 3.63 -11.06 -6.92
CA ARG A 6 4.32 -11.40 -5.67
C ARG A 6 5.77 -11.79 -5.91
N GLU A 7 6.04 -12.71 -6.84
CA GLU A 7 7.39 -13.16 -7.18
C GLU A 7 8.25 -12.03 -7.73
N ASN A 8 7.68 -11.16 -8.56
CA ASN A 8 8.39 -10.02 -9.10
C ASN A 8 8.73 -8.98 -8.01
N LEU A 9 7.82 -8.72 -7.07
CA LEU A 9 8.10 -7.82 -5.94
C LEU A 9 9.13 -8.41 -4.96
N VAL A 10 9.14 -9.73 -4.75
CA VAL A 10 10.20 -10.41 -3.96
C VAL A 10 11.57 -10.21 -4.60
N LYS A 11 11.68 -10.31 -5.92
CA LYS A 11 12.95 -10.00 -6.63
C LYS A 11 13.39 -8.56 -6.41
N VAL A 12 12.43 -7.62 -6.45
CA VAL A 12 12.71 -6.21 -6.12
C VAL A 12 13.23 -6.05 -4.69
N GLU A 13 12.64 -6.75 -3.73
CA GLU A 13 13.10 -6.70 -2.34
C GLU A 13 14.54 -7.21 -2.19
N GLU A 14 14.94 -8.25 -2.95
CA GLU A 14 16.33 -8.71 -2.97
C GLU A 14 17.27 -7.66 -3.57
N GLU A 15 16.86 -6.96 -4.62
CA GLU A 15 17.63 -5.86 -5.19
C GLU A 15 17.72 -4.65 -4.26
N LEU A 16 16.63 -4.33 -3.55
CA LEU A 16 16.62 -3.31 -2.50
C LEU A 16 17.64 -3.64 -1.39
N LYS A 17 17.77 -4.90 -0.97
CA LYS A 17 18.83 -5.33 -0.02
C LYS A 17 20.23 -5.11 -0.58
N GLN A 18 20.42 -5.36 -1.89
CA GLN A 18 21.74 -5.19 -2.54
C GLN A 18 22.19 -3.73 -2.56
N THR A 19 21.30 -2.75 -2.47
CA THR A 19 21.67 -1.32 -2.33
C THR A 19 22.43 -1.04 -1.04
N ARG A 20 22.32 -1.92 -0.04
CA ARG A 20 22.83 -1.72 1.34
C ARG A 20 22.32 -0.44 2.00
N ALA A 21 21.20 0.10 1.53
CA ALA A 21 20.49 1.16 2.23
C ALA A 21 19.93 0.61 3.55
N ASP A 22 19.87 1.46 4.57
CA ASP A 22 19.29 1.08 5.86
C ASP A 22 17.76 1.11 5.75
N ILE A 23 17.20 0.02 5.28
CA ILE A 23 15.78 -0.16 5.04
C ILE A 23 15.21 -1.33 5.86
N LYS A 24 13.93 -1.24 6.16
CA LYS A 24 13.15 -2.37 6.66
C LYS A 24 12.14 -2.77 5.59
N LEU A 25 12.29 -3.97 5.03
CA LEU A 25 11.34 -4.54 4.08
C LEU A 25 10.01 -4.87 4.76
N VAL A 26 8.95 -4.81 3.99
CA VAL A 26 7.62 -5.31 4.36
C VAL A 26 7.60 -6.81 4.07
N GLU A 27 7.07 -7.61 4.99
CA GLU A 27 6.91 -9.05 4.77
C GLU A 27 5.95 -9.29 3.59
N VAL A 28 6.28 -10.24 2.72
CA VAL A 28 5.59 -10.48 1.45
C VAL A 28 4.09 -10.75 1.63
N GLU A 29 3.71 -11.43 2.72
CA GLU A 29 2.32 -11.68 3.10
C GLU A 29 1.56 -10.41 3.51
N ASN A 30 2.29 -9.35 3.84
CA ASN A 30 1.74 -8.06 4.24
C ASN A 30 1.71 -7.02 3.11
N LEU A 31 2.11 -7.40 1.89
CA LEU A 31 2.03 -6.49 0.73
C LEU A 31 0.57 -6.23 0.36
N HIS A 32 0.14 -4.97 0.39
CA HIS A 32 -1.24 -4.57 0.10
C HIS A 32 -1.33 -3.10 -0.32
N PHE A 33 -2.45 -2.73 -0.93
CA PHE A 33 -2.84 -1.33 -1.12
C PHE A 33 -3.55 -0.83 0.15
N THR A 34 -3.05 0.24 0.75
CA THR A 34 -3.75 0.90 1.87
C THR A 34 -4.68 1.97 1.34
N VAL A 35 -5.96 1.91 1.70
CA VAL A 35 -6.96 2.91 1.29
C VAL A 35 -7.02 4.06 2.29
N LYS A 36 -7.13 3.76 3.58
CA LYS A 36 -7.25 4.76 4.65
C LYS A 36 -6.67 4.22 5.95
N PHE A 37 -5.93 5.05 6.65
CA PHE A 37 -5.58 4.82 8.05
C PHE A 37 -6.69 5.40 8.95
N LEU A 38 -7.08 4.63 9.95
CA LEU A 38 -8.07 5.09 10.94
C LEU A 38 -7.41 5.61 12.21
N GLY A 39 -6.13 5.25 12.43
CA GLY A 39 -5.44 5.52 13.68
C GLY A 39 -5.96 4.67 14.84
N ASP A 40 -5.71 5.13 16.06
CA ASP A 40 -6.24 4.48 17.25
C ASP A 40 -7.69 4.90 17.47
N VAL A 41 -8.60 3.98 17.23
CA VAL A 41 -10.04 4.21 17.34
C VAL A 41 -10.70 3.18 18.28
N PRO A 42 -11.76 3.57 19.04
CA PRO A 42 -12.50 2.65 19.87
C PRO A 42 -13.34 1.66 19.03
N ASP A 43 -13.74 0.54 19.64
CA ASP A 43 -14.52 -0.51 18.97
C ASP A 43 -15.83 0.01 18.35
N SER A 44 -16.48 1.01 18.98
CA SER A 44 -17.70 1.64 18.45
C SER A 44 -17.49 2.28 17.07
N VAL A 45 -16.28 2.82 16.80
CA VAL A 45 -15.91 3.35 15.48
C VAL A 45 -15.71 2.21 14.49
N LEU A 46 -15.18 1.07 14.92
CA LEU A 46 -15.03 -0.11 14.05
C LEU A 46 -16.40 -0.65 13.60
N ASP A 47 -17.41 -0.65 14.48
CA ASP A 47 -18.78 -1.04 14.12
C ASP A 47 -19.40 -0.08 13.11
N GLU A 48 -19.16 1.23 13.26
CA GLU A 48 -19.62 2.22 12.30
C GLU A 48 -18.93 2.07 10.94
N VAL A 49 -17.62 1.82 10.93
CA VAL A 49 -16.85 1.51 9.72
C VAL A 49 -17.41 0.28 9.02
N ASP A 50 -17.64 -0.82 9.75
CA ASP A 50 -18.25 -2.05 9.19
C ASP A 50 -19.62 -1.76 8.57
N GLY A 51 -20.47 -1.04 9.29
CA GLY A 51 -21.81 -0.66 8.82
C GLY A 51 -21.81 0.20 7.55
N LYS A 52 -20.83 1.11 7.40
CA LYS A 52 -20.69 1.95 6.22
C LYS A 52 -20.09 1.18 5.04
N VAL A 53 -19.01 0.42 5.27
CA VAL A 53 -18.34 -0.34 4.20
C VAL A 53 -19.27 -1.39 3.58
N ARG A 54 -20.08 -2.09 4.37
CA ARG A 54 -21.05 -3.07 3.87
C ARG A 54 -22.11 -2.51 2.92
N LYS A 55 -22.36 -1.20 2.95
CA LYS A 55 -23.31 -0.51 2.07
C LYS A 55 -22.68 -0.10 0.73
N LEU A 56 -21.36 -0.20 0.61
CA LEU A 56 -20.68 0.17 -0.61
C LEU A 56 -20.79 -0.94 -1.66
N THR A 57 -20.98 -0.53 -2.90
CA THR A 57 -20.87 -1.42 -4.06
C THR A 57 -19.54 -1.13 -4.75
N LEU A 58 -18.54 -1.93 -4.42
CA LEU A 58 -17.21 -1.83 -5.01
C LEU A 58 -17.03 -2.96 -6.02
N LYS A 59 -16.52 -2.63 -7.20
CA LYS A 59 -16.28 -3.61 -8.26
C LYS A 59 -14.92 -4.27 -8.11
N ARG A 60 -14.85 -5.55 -8.47
CA ARG A 60 -13.58 -6.23 -8.70
C ARG A 60 -12.85 -5.53 -9.84
N MET A 61 -11.56 -5.46 -9.74
CA MET A 61 -10.72 -4.88 -10.78
C MET A 61 -9.42 -5.68 -10.91
N GLU A 62 -8.81 -5.62 -12.06
CA GLU A 62 -7.48 -6.15 -12.31
C GLU A 62 -6.58 -4.97 -12.64
N VAL A 63 -5.47 -4.86 -11.93
CA VAL A 63 -4.59 -3.70 -12.02
C VAL A 63 -3.18 -4.09 -12.40
N ASP A 64 -2.56 -3.26 -13.22
CA ASP A 64 -1.17 -3.33 -13.58
C ASP A 64 -0.31 -2.76 -12.43
N VAL A 65 0.57 -3.56 -11.86
CA VAL A 65 1.52 -3.10 -10.84
C VAL A 65 2.78 -2.65 -11.56
N ARG A 66 3.07 -1.34 -11.47
CA ARG A 66 4.11 -0.74 -12.30
C ARG A 66 4.84 0.39 -11.58
N GLY A 67 6.16 0.44 -11.80
CA GLY A 67 7.04 1.49 -11.32
C GLY A 67 7.37 1.40 -9.83
N LEU A 68 8.59 1.79 -9.49
CA LEU A 68 8.99 2.05 -8.12
C LEU A 68 9.04 3.54 -7.87
N GLY A 69 8.71 3.93 -6.65
CA GLY A 69 8.83 5.29 -6.18
C GLY A 69 9.11 5.34 -4.68
N ALA A 70 9.19 6.55 -4.16
CA ALA A 70 9.38 6.77 -2.74
C ALA A 70 8.53 7.96 -2.25
N PHE A 71 8.26 7.99 -0.96
CA PHE A 71 7.71 9.16 -0.28
C PHE A 71 8.70 9.68 0.77
N PRO A 72 8.81 11.02 0.94
CA PRO A 72 8.27 12.06 0.04
C PRO A 72 8.94 12.01 -1.35
N ASP A 73 8.28 12.59 -2.34
CA ASP A 73 8.79 12.65 -3.72
C ASP A 73 10.01 13.59 -3.83
N ASP A 74 10.08 14.57 -2.94
CA ASP A 74 11.17 15.51 -2.79
C ASP A 74 11.93 15.25 -1.48
N GLY A 75 13.25 15.18 -1.54
CA GLY A 75 14.12 14.99 -0.38
C GLY A 75 14.51 13.54 -0.09
N ALA A 76 14.76 13.26 1.19
CA ALA A 76 15.20 11.93 1.60
C ALA A 76 14.01 10.95 1.66
N PRO A 77 14.06 9.83 0.93
CA PRO A 77 13.01 8.84 0.92
C PRO A 77 12.81 8.23 2.32
N ARG A 78 11.55 8.04 2.71
CA ARG A 78 11.16 7.36 3.95
C ARG A 78 10.39 6.06 3.70
N VAL A 79 9.67 6.00 2.58
CA VAL A 79 8.88 4.84 2.16
C VAL A 79 9.20 4.53 0.72
N VAL A 80 9.54 3.28 0.42
CA VAL A 80 9.70 2.76 -0.94
C VAL A 80 8.46 1.98 -1.30
N TRP A 81 7.92 2.18 -2.50
CA TRP A 81 6.68 1.57 -2.93
C TRP A 81 6.69 1.14 -4.40
N ALA A 82 5.81 0.20 -4.74
CA ALA A 82 5.42 -0.13 -6.10
C ALA A 82 4.06 0.52 -6.41
N GLY A 83 3.94 1.11 -7.59
CA GLY A 83 2.76 1.88 -8.02
C GLY A 83 1.77 1.05 -8.83
N VAL A 84 0.80 1.77 -9.39
CA VAL A 84 -0.22 1.27 -10.33
C VAL A 84 0.04 1.89 -11.70
N GLY A 85 -0.14 1.10 -12.76
CA GLY A 85 -0.03 1.57 -14.13
C GLY A 85 -0.98 2.74 -14.42
N TYR A 86 -0.54 3.66 -15.27
CA TYR A 86 -1.28 4.89 -15.55
C TYR A 86 -2.71 4.64 -16.01
N GLU A 87 -2.94 3.58 -16.80
CA GLU A 87 -4.27 3.26 -17.35
C GLU A 87 -5.27 2.83 -16.25
N ASP A 88 -4.78 2.21 -15.17
CA ASP A 88 -5.60 1.72 -14.06
C ASP A 88 -5.70 2.72 -12.90
N LEU A 89 -4.85 3.76 -12.89
CA LEU A 89 -4.71 4.70 -11.79
C LEU A 89 -6.02 5.41 -11.43
N ASP A 90 -6.75 5.90 -12.42
CA ASP A 90 -8.03 6.60 -12.22
C ASP A 90 -9.11 5.66 -11.63
N MET A 91 -9.19 4.44 -12.13
CA MET A 91 -10.15 3.44 -11.64
C MET A 91 -9.88 3.06 -10.17
N VAL A 92 -8.62 2.79 -9.84
CA VAL A 92 -8.22 2.45 -8.45
C VAL A 92 -8.46 3.64 -7.53
N SER A 93 -8.08 4.85 -7.96
CA SER A 93 -8.24 6.06 -7.16
C SER A 93 -9.72 6.37 -6.88
N LYS A 94 -10.60 6.26 -7.87
CA LYS A 94 -12.06 6.45 -7.70
C LYS A 94 -12.67 5.42 -6.75
N SER A 95 -12.27 4.16 -6.88
CA SER A 95 -12.73 3.10 -5.97
C SER A 95 -12.30 3.37 -4.53
N ALA A 96 -11.04 3.75 -4.32
CA ALA A 96 -10.53 4.13 -3.01
C ALA A 96 -11.23 5.37 -2.46
N GLN A 97 -11.44 6.40 -3.30
CA GLN A 97 -12.11 7.63 -2.90
C GLN A 97 -13.54 7.37 -2.41
N THR A 98 -14.25 6.42 -3.04
CA THR A 98 -15.58 5.99 -2.59
C THR A 98 -15.55 5.49 -1.13
N VAL A 99 -14.53 4.71 -0.77
CA VAL A 99 -14.34 4.24 0.61
C VAL A 99 -13.94 5.38 1.54
N ILE A 100 -13.01 6.24 1.13
CA ILE A 100 -12.52 7.38 1.90
C ILE A 100 -13.69 8.33 2.23
N ASP A 101 -14.53 8.65 1.25
CA ASP A 101 -15.69 9.53 1.42
C ASP A 101 -16.76 8.91 2.35
N ALA A 102 -17.01 7.61 2.22
CA ALA A 102 -17.93 6.92 3.11
C ALA A 102 -17.45 6.92 4.57
N LEU A 103 -16.13 6.90 4.77
CA LEU A 103 -15.49 6.90 6.10
C LEU A 103 -15.06 8.29 6.56
N ARG A 104 -15.52 9.35 5.89
CA ARG A 104 -15.19 10.73 6.29
C ARG A 104 -15.64 11.01 7.72
N GLY A 105 -14.74 11.60 8.52
CA GLY A 105 -14.99 11.88 9.93
C GLY A 105 -14.77 10.68 10.86
N LEU A 106 -14.41 9.50 10.33
CA LEU A 106 -14.03 8.34 11.13
C LEU A 106 -12.50 8.17 11.09
N GLY A 107 -11.90 8.18 12.28
CA GLY A 107 -10.46 8.05 12.46
C GLY A 107 -9.66 9.25 11.94
N GLU A 108 -8.41 8.99 11.56
CA GLU A 108 -7.50 10.05 11.07
C GLU A 108 -7.98 10.64 9.76
N ASN A 109 -7.90 11.97 9.65
CA ASN A 109 -8.15 12.67 8.40
C ASN A 109 -6.80 12.92 7.71
N ASP A 110 -6.61 12.31 6.53
CA ASP A 110 -5.53 12.64 5.63
C ASP A 110 -6.08 13.53 4.50
N GLU A 111 -5.60 14.78 4.44
CA GLU A 111 -6.02 15.75 3.42
C GLU A 111 -5.28 15.56 2.09
N ARG A 112 -4.28 14.70 2.06
CA ARG A 112 -3.51 14.41 0.85
C ARG A 112 -4.36 13.64 -0.15
N ALA A 113 -4.15 13.91 -1.42
CA ALA A 113 -4.74 13.11 -2.49
C ALA A 113 -4.32 11.64 -2.35
N TYR A 114 -5.26 10.72 -2.54
CA TYR A 114 -4.98 9.30 -2.49
C TYR A 114 -4.01 8.92 -3.63
N HIS A 115 -2.93 8.25 -3.27
CA HIS A 115 -1.95 7.71 -4.21
C HIS A 115 -1.89 6.18 -4.05
N PRO A 116 -2.41 5.40 -5.00
CA PRO A 116 -2.39 3.94 -4.91
C PRO A 116 -0.96 3.40 -4.97
N HIS A 117 -0.55 2.70 -3.92
CA HIS A 117 0.78 2.11 -3.83
C HIS A 117 0.82 0.89 -2.93
N ILE A 118 1.78 0.02 -3.17
CA ILE A 118 2.15 -1.11 -2.33
C ILE A 118 3.48 -0.76 -1.64
N THR A 119 3.48 -0.57 -0.33
CA THR A 119 4.71 -0.32 0.41
C THR A 119 5.61 -1.56 0.41
N LEU A 120 6.85 -1.42 -0.07
CA LEU A 120 7.87 -2.47 -0.09
C LEU A 120 8.87 -2.33 1.05
N ALA A 121 9.25 -1.09 1.40
CA ALA A 121 10.23 -0.85 2.45
C ALA A 121 10.02 0.49 3.16
N ARG A 122 10.53 0.59 4.38
CA ARG A 122 10.69 1.83 5.12
C ARG A 122 12.16 2.13 5.31
N VAL A 123 12.58 3.35 4.97
CA VAL A 123 13.96 3.83 5.15
C VAL A 123 14.14 4.29 6.58
N ARG A 124 15.21 3.83 7.23
CA ARG A 124 15.51 4.09 8.64
C ARG A 124 16.53 5.20 8.84
N SER A 125 17.51 5.27 7.94
CA SER A 125 18.57 6.26 7.98
C SER A 125 19.04 6.64 6.58
N PRO A 126 19.80 7.73 6.40
CA PRO A 126 20.29 8.17 5.08
C PRO A 126 21.46 7.34 4.53
N THR A 127 21.67 6.13 5.00
CA THR A 127 22.75 5.27 4.54
C THR A 127 22.49 4.77 3.12
N ASN A 128 23.47 4.95 2.22
CA ASN A 128 23.45 4.49 0.82
C ASN A 128 22.20 4.92 0.02
N LEU A 129 21.69 6.12 0.26
CA LEU A 129 20.52 6.65 -0.44
C LEU A 129 20.75 6.82 -1.94
N GLU A 130 21.97 7.10 -2.38
CA GLU A 130 22.30 7.22 -3.81
C GLU A 130 22.06 5.90 -4.56
N ALA A 131 22.49 4.77 -3.99
CA ALA A 131 22.27 3.46 -4.58
C ALA A 131 20.77 3.11 -4.59
N LEU A 132 20.05 3.46 -3.54
CA LEU A 132 18.60 3.31 -3.47
C LEU A 132 17.91 4.15 -4.55
N GLN A 133 18.23 5.42 -4.68
CA GLN A 133 17.67 6.33 -5.68
C GLN A 133 17.98 5.87 -7.11
N ALA A 134 19.19 5.36 -7.36
CA ALA A 134 19.55 4.80 -8.66
C ALA A 134 18.66 3.60 -9.04
N LEU A 135 18.41 2.70 -8.09
CA LEU A 135 17.48 1.57 -8.29
C LEU A 135 16.07 2.04 -8.55
N LEU A 136 15.54 2.99 -7.75
CA LEU A 136 14.19 3.54 -7.95
C LEU A 136 14.06 4.17 -9.34
N SER A 137 15.05 4.94 -9.77
CA SER A 137 15.06 5.57 -11.09
C SER A 137 15.10 4.55 -12.22
N ALA A 138 15.90 3.50 -12.09
CA ALA A 138 15.99 2.41 -13.07
C ALA A 138 14.66 1.66 -13.20
N TYR A 139 13.84 1.63 -12.13
CA TYR A 139 12.59 0.90 -12.04
C TYR A 139 11.35 1.80 -12.06
N ALA A 140 11.49 3.06 -12.40
CA ALA A 140 10.38 4.03 -12.41
C ALA A 140 9.20 3.64 -13.32
N SER A 141 9.45 2.82 -14.34
CA SER A 141 8.42 2.31 -15.27
C SER A 141 8.39 0.79 -15.39
N LYS A 142 9.11 0.08 -14.50
CA LYS A 142 9.21 -1.39 -14.54
C LYS A 142 7.83 -2.01 -14.34
N ASP A 143 7.48 -2.92 -15.24
CA ASP A 143 6.28 -3.74 -15.14
C ASP A 143 6.53 -4.93 -14.19
N PHE A 144 5.60 -5.12 -13.26
CA PHE A 144 5.61 -6.23 -12.29
C PHE A 144 4.48 -7.23 -12.53
N GLY A 145 3.65 -6.99 -13.55
CA GLY A 145 2.52 -7.84 -13.93
C GLY A 145 1.17 -7.34 -13.38
N ARG A 146 0.13 -8.12 -13.63
CA ARG A 146 -1.24 -7.78 -13.24
C ARG A 146 -1.70 -8.54 -12.00
N THR A 147 -2.50 -7.87 -11.18
CA THR A 147 -3.06 -8.49 -9.97
C THR A 147 -4.53 -8.13 -9.79
N PRO A 148 -5.39 -9.10 -9.41
CA PRO A 148 -6.77 -8.81 -9.07
C PRO A 148 -6.89 -8.14 -7.70
N ILE A 149 -7.74 -7.11 -7.63
CA ILE A 149 -8.25 -6.54 -6.39
C ILE A 149 -9.68 -7.06 -6.21
N MET A 150 -9.85 -8.01 -5.30
CA MET A 150 -11.11 -8.73 -5.09
C MET A 150 -11.72 -8.48 -3.71
N MET A 151 -10.97 -7.84 -2.83
CA MET A 151 -11.35 -7.77 -1.42
C MET A 151 -10.86 -6.48 -0.77
N LEU A 152 -11.71 -5.84 0.02
CA LEU A 152 -11.33 -4.80 0.95
C LEU A 152 -11.25 -5.41 2.35
N LYS A 153 -10.25 -5.03 3.14
CA LYS A 153 -10.05 -5.56 4.49
C LYS A 153 -9.95 -4.44 5.51
N LEU A 154 -10.64 -4.61 6.62
CA LEU A 154 -10.39 -3.85 7.84
C LEU A 154 -9.34 -4.61 8.66
N LYS A 155 -8.21 -3.96 8.91
CA LYS A 155 -7.07 -4.58 9.61
C LYS A 155 -6.74 -3.79 10.87
N SER A 156 -6.37 -4.49 11.94
CA SER A 156 -5.64 -3.90 13.05
C SER A 156 -4.13 -4.04 12.84
N SER A 157 -3.39 -3.07 13.35
CA SER A 157 -1.93 -3.09 13.36
C SER A 157 -1.44 -2.87 14.80
N THR A 158 -0.70 -3.82 15.32
CA THR A 158 -0.06 -3.69 16.63
C THR A 158 1.43 -3.52 16.42
N LEU A 159 2.01 -2.45 16.96
CA LEU A 159 3.45 -2.23 16.89
C LEU A 159 4.17 -3.24 17.79
N THR A 160 5.10 -3.99 17.20
CA THR A 160 5.97 -4.91 17.92
C THR A 160 7.43 -4.53 17.71
N PRO A 161 8.38 -4.99 18.53
CA PRO A 161 9.81 -4.76 18.30
C PRO A 161 10.31 -5.27 16.93
N ARG A 162 9.60 -6.25 16.35
CA ARG A 162 9.91 -6.81 15.02
C ARG A 162 9.24 -6.03 13.89
N GLY A 163 8.29 -5.14 14.19
CA GLY A 163 7.50 -4.35 13.25
C GLY A 163 6.00 -4.47 13.49
N PRO A 164 5.16 -3.88 12.62
CA PRO A 164 3.72 -3.99 12.76
C PRO A 164 3.27 -5.44 12.53
N ALA A 165 2.52 -5.98 13.49
CA ALA A 165 1.78 -7.22 13.32
C ALA A 165 0.36 -6.87 12.86
N TYR A 166 -0.04 -7.37 11.70
CA TYR A 166 -1.36 -7.15 11.14
C TYR A 166 -2.30 -8.29 11.43
N ARG A 167 -3.56 -7.95 11.75
CA ARG A 167 -4.64 -8.91 11.91
C ARG A 167 -5.86 -8.43 11.13
N ASP A 168 -6.46 -9.32 10.33
CA ASP A 168 -7.72 -9.03 9.66
C ASP A 168 -8.87 -9.05 10.67
N ILE A 169 -9.60 -7.93 10.78
CA ILE A 169 -10.79 -7.80 11.63
C ILE A 169 -12.03 -8.18 10.81
N LYS A 170 -12.14 -7.67 9.58
CA LYS A 170 -13.24 -7.92 8.66
C LYS A 170 -12.74 -7.97 7.22
N GLU A 171 -13.46 -8.74 6.41
CA GLU A 171 -13.22 -8.86 4.97
C GLU A 171 -14.52 -8.57 4.20
N TYR A 172 -14.40 -7.82 3.11
CA TYR A 172 -15.50 -7.41 2.26
C TYR A 172 -15.16 -7.79 0.82
N ALA A 173 -15.89 -8.77 0.26
CA ALA A 173 -15.71 -9.16 -1.13
C ALA A 173 -16.20 -8.04 -2.06
N LEU A 174 -15.44 -7.75 -3.11
CA LEU A 174 -15.83 -6.85 -4.18
C LEU A 174 -16.70 -7.64 -5.18
N ASN A 175 -17.67 -6.95 -5.82
CA ASN A 175 -18.62 -7.54 -6.77
C ASN A 175 -18.07 -7.61 -8.20
#